data_e7d7952a041c4e8859151fef1d5753b4
#
_entry.id   e7d7952a041c4e8859151fef1d5753b4
#
_cell.length_a   1.000
_cell.length_b   1.000
_cell.length_c   1.000
_cell.angle_alpha   90.00
_cell.angle_beta   90.00
_cell.angle_gamma   90.00
#
_symmetry.space_group_name_H-M   'P 1'
#
loop_
_entity.id
_entity.type
_entity.pdbx_description
1 polymer ?
#
loop_
_entity_poly.entity_id
_entity_poly.type
_entity_poly.pdbx_seq_one_letter_code
_entity_poly.pdbx_strand_id
1 'polypeptide(L)'
;MTRFRHDLILRMIKLLDAVLVTIPFAMCWYLYYAKRVASPYYAKGDYLVVALFFVLFIIFGRVYDAFLMSMQRISEIIYEQFFAAAVSDFIMYIVIWLLSKHLPNILPGVAALVGQVIMASIWAYNAHHAYFKTFPPQATAVIYDIRRGMEQLIGKYGLDAKYKVVSTATAGECIENLSMLDGINTVFLSGIHSHDRNIILKYCVENNITVFVVPRIGDTIMSGAHHMHMFHLPMLRVGRYNPQPEYLFVKRLLDIVISAIALVILSPIFLVTAIAIKATDHGPVFYKQIRLTKDSKEFGTLKFRSMRVDAEKDGVARLSSGENDDRITPVGKIIRACRVDELPQLINILKGDMSIVGPRPERPEIAAQYCEEMPEFSLRLQAKAGLTGYAQVYGKYNTTPYDKLTMDLMYIAHPSIVEDFKIMFATVKILFMPESTEGISEGQTTAMSGENH
;
A
#
# COMPACT_ATOMS: atom_id res chain seq x y z
N MET A 1 31.47 -8.14 -7.71
CA MET A 1 31.45 -7.10 -6.65
C MET A 1 30.82 -7.72 -5.42
N THR A 2 31.40 -7.62 -4.23
CA THR A 2 30.82 -8.29 -3.05
C THR A 2 29.47 -7.66 -2.67
N ARG A 3 28.49 -8.47 -2.27
CA ARG A 3 27.14 -8.04 -1.82
C ARG A 3 27.22 -6.90 -0.78
N PHE A 4 28.21 -6.98 0.10
CA PHE A 4 28.48 -5.94 1.10
C PHE A 4 28.77 -4.55 0.47
N ARG A 5 29.58 -4.48 -0.58
CA ARG A 5 29.91 -3.23 -1.25
C ARG A 5 28.69 -2.60 -1.98
N HIS A 6 27.83 -3.45 -2.54
CA HIS A 6 26.57 -3.02 -3.15
C HIS A 6 25.64 -2.37 -2.12
N ASP A 7 25.43 -3.05 -0.98
CA ASP A 7 24.52 -2.56 0.07
C ASP A 7 25.05 -1.27 0.72
N LEU A 8 26.38 -1.17 0.90
CA LEU A 8 27.00 0.05 1.42
C LEU A 8 26.78 1.26 0.49
N ILE A 9 27.02 1.07 -0.80
CA ILE A 9 26.80 2.14 -1.80
C ILE A 9 25.34 2.60 -1.78
N LEU A 10 24.38 1.66 -1.76
CA LEU A 10 22.96 2.00 -1.68
C LEU A 10 22.60 2.78 -0.41
N ARG A 11 23.18 2.42 0.74
CA ARG A 11 22.96 3.14 2.01
C ARG A 11 23.52 4.57 1.94
N MET A 12 24.71 4.74 1.36
CA MET A 12 25.32 6.06 1.20
C MET A 12 24.52 6.98 0.26
N ILE A 13 24.02 6.43 -0.85
CA ILE A 13 23.18 7.17 -1.79
C ILE A 13 21.87 7.61 -1.13
N LYS A 14 21.23 6.75 -0.33
CA LYS A 14 20.01 7.08 0.44
C LYS A 14 20.27 8.14 1.50
N LEU A 15 21.40 8.07 2.19
CA LEU A 15 21.77 9.06 3.19
C LEU A 15 22.03 10.43 2.54
N LEU A 16 22.69 10.45 1.39
CA LEU A 16 22.92 11.67 0.62
C LEU A 16 21.61 12.35 0.23
N ASP A 17 20.61 11.57 -0.21
CA ASP A 17 19.27 12.06 -0.49
C ASP A 17 18.64 12.75 0.72
N ALA A 18 18.61 12.06 1.86
CA ALA A 18 18.02 12.61 3.07
C ALA A 18 18.69 13.92 3.51
N VAL A 19 20.02 14.03 3.31
CA VAL A 19 20.76 15.29 3.56
C VAL A 19 20.33 16.36 2.57
N LEU A 20 20.30 16.07 1.26
CA LEU A 20 19.94 17.04 0.22
C LEU A 20 18.53 17.58 0.40
N VAL A 21 17.55 16.73 0.68
CA VAL A 21 16.15 17.15 0.91
C VAL A 21 16.00 17.92 2.22
N THR A 22 16.85 17.69 3.21
CA THR A 22 16.83 18.46 4.46
C THR A 22 17.33 19.90 4.30
N ILE A 23 18.18 20.19 3.32
CA ILE A 23 18.76 21.54 3.12
C ILE A 23 17.69 22.63 2.93
N PRO A 24 16.69 22.52 2.04
CA PRO A 24 15.67 23.55 1.88
C PRO A 24 14.86 23.79 3.16
N PHE A 25 14.54 22.73 3.92
CA PHE A 25 13.90 22.89 5.21
C PHE A 25 14.80 23.64 6.21
N ALA A 26 16.06 23.27 6.33
CA ALA A 26 17.01 23.94 7.20
C ALA A 26 17.17 25.43 6.82
N MET A 27 17.27 25.74 5.54
CA MET A 27 17.31 27.13 5.07
C MET A 27 16.05 27.90 5.47
N CYS A 28 14.87 27.32 5.27
CA CYS A 28 13.60 27.91 5.68
C CYS A 28 13.53 28.13 7.18
N TRP A 29 13.98 27.15 7.98
CA TRP A 29 14.04 27.26 9.44
C TRP A 29 14.93 28.43 9.86
N TYR A 30 16.21 28.47 9.48
CA TYR A 30 17.16 29.48 9.93
C TYR A 30 16.86 30.89 9.38
N LEU A 31 16.37 31.00 8.15
CA LEU A 31 16.10 32.31 7.55
C LEU A 31 14.78 32.91 8.04
N TYR A 32 13.79 32.10 8.36
CA TYR A 32 12.45 32.60 8.65
C TYR A 32 11.90 32.19 10.01
N TYR A 33 11.74 30.88 10.29
CA TYR A 33 10.99 30.41 11.46
C TYR A 33 11.76 30.57 12.78
N ALA A 34 13.04 30.27 12.84
CA ALA A 34 13.86 30.37 14.06
C ALA A 34 13.80 31.75 14.72
N LYS A 35 13.64 32.81 13.92
CA LYS A 35 13.54 34.19 14.41
C LYS A 35 12.16 34.56 14.94
N ARG A 36 11.15 33.70 14.76
CA ARG A 36 9.74 33.95 15.12
C ARG A 36 9.21 33.01 16.18
N VAL A 37 10.04 32.12 16.70
CA VAL A 37 9.70 31.24 17.83
C VAL A 37 9.48 32.08 19.09
N ALA A 38 8.55 31.65 19.96
CA ALA A 38 8.19 32.33 21.18
C ALA A 38 9.37 32.56 22.15
N SER A 39 10.30 31.60 22.15
CA SER A 39 11.56 31.65 22.91
C SER A 39 12.67 31.14 22.02
N PRO A 40 13.51 32.02 21.41
CA PRO A 40 14.62 31.60 20.58
C PRO A 40 15.58 30.68 21.36
N TYR A 41 16.10 29.68 20.66
CA TYR A 41 17.04 28.74 21.27
C TYR A 41 18.40 29.37 21.52
N TYR A 42 18.94 29.17 22.72
CA TYR A 42 20.23 29.76 23.12
C TYR A 42 21.45 29.02 22.60
N ALA A 43 21.30 27.72 22.20
CA ALA A 43 22.46 26.93 21.79
C ALA A 43 22.13 25.97 20.65
N LYS A 44 21.73 24.73 20.99
CA LYS A 44 21.64 23.63 20.01
C LYS A 44 20.21 23.27 19.59
N GLY A 45 19.20 24.02 20.04
CA GLY A 45 17.80 23.72 19.77
C GLY A 45 17.43 23.78 18.28
N ASP A 46 18.05 24.70 17.53
CA ASP A 46 17.85 24.81 16.08
C ASP A 46 18.32 23.55 15.34
N TYR A 47 19.45 22.98 15.75
CA TYR A 47 19.94 21.73 15.18
C TYR A 47 19.01 20.56 15.46
N LEU A 48 18.37 20.55 16.64
CA LEU A 48 17.39 19.52 17.00
C LEU A 48 16.16 19.57 16.08
N VAL A 49 15.67 20.76 15.74
CA VAL A 49 14.53 20.94 14.83
C VAL A 49 14.87 20.42 13.43
N VAL A 50 16.06 20.75 12.90
CA VAL A 50 16.52 20.24 11.61
C VAL A 50 16.74 18.72 11.66
N ALA A 51 17.33 18.22 12.75
CA ALA A 51 17.52 16.78 12.94
C ALA A 51 16.18 16.03 13.06
N LEU A 52 15.18 16.63 13.67
CA LEU A 52 13.84 16.04 13.74
C LEU A 52 13.23 15.90 12.33
N PHE A 53 13.31 16.95 11.49
CA PHE A 53 12.87 16.85 10.10
C PHE A 53 13.61 15.73 9.35
N PHE A 54 14.95 15.67 9.46
CA PHE A 54 15.77 14.64 8.84
C PHE A 54 15.33 13.22 9.22
N VAL A 55 15.06 12.99 10.52
CA VAL A 55 14.56 11.69 11.01
C VAL A 55 13.17 11.39 10.47
N LEU A 56 12.26 12.37 10.49
CA LEU A 56 10.90 12.20 9.93
C LEU A 56 10.96 11.87 8.44
N PHE A 57 11.78 12.58 7.68
CA PHE A 57 11.93 12.32 6.24
C PHE A 57 12.45 10.90 5.96
N ILE A 58 13.42 10.40 6.76
CA ILE A 58 13.89 9.01 6.63
C ILE A 58 12.77 8.01 6.97
N ILE A 59 11.99 8.27 8.01
CA ILE A 59 10.88 7.40 8.41
C ILE A 59 9.83 7.35 7.30
N PHE A 60 9.34 8.51 6.85
CA PHE A 60 8.32 8.56 5.79
C PHE A 60 8.87 8.15 4.43
N GLY A 61 10.13 8.43 4.13
CA GLY A 61 10.79 7.92 2.92
C GLY A 61 10.84 6.38 2.86
N ARG A 62 10.92 5.70 4.02
CA ARG A 62 10.78 4.24 4.10
C ARG A 62 9.32 3.78 3.98
N VAL A 63 8.38 4.54 4.52
CA VAL A 63 6.94 4.24 4.44
C VAL A 63 6.45 4.34 3.01
N TYR A 64 6.91 5.34 2.26
CA TYR A 64 6.52 5.57 0.87
C TYR A 64 7.43 4.91 -0.15
N ASP A 65 8.43 4.11 0.27
CA ASP A 65 9.40 3.47 -0.61
C ASP A 65 10.22 4.44 -1.47
N ALA A 66 10.36 5.71 -1.02
CA ALA A 66 11.01 6.81 -1.73
C ALA A 66 12.50 6.57 -2.08
N PHE A 67 13.11 5.54 -1.50
CA PHE A 67 14.53 5.19 -1.69
C PHE A 67 14.74 3.96 -2.59
N LEU A 68 13.71 3.42 -3.23
CA LEU A 68 13.81 2.20 -4.04
C LEU A 68 14.23 2.47 -5.50
N MET A 69 15.33 3.21 -5.67
CA MET A 69 15.83 3.63 -7.00
C MET A 69 16.08 2.50 -7.99
N SER A 70 16.27 1.27 -7.51
CA SER A 70 16.55 0.11 -8.37
C SER A 70 15.30 -0.66 -8.78
N MET A 71 14.12 -0.29 -8.28
CA MET A 71 12.85 -1.00 -8.47
C MET A 71 11.73 -0.12 -9.04
N GLN A 72 11.96 1.18 -9.12
CA GLN A 72 10.96 2.16 -9.50
C GLN A 72 11.48 3.06 -10.63
N ARG A 73 10.55 3.63 -11.40
CA ARG A 73 10.86 4.66 -12.39
C ARG A 73 11.21 5.97 -11.69
N ILE A 74 11.98 6.82 -12.34
CA ILE A 74 12.41 8.12 -11.79
C ILE A 74 11.19 8.97 -11.37
N SER A 75 10.11 8.97 -12.17
CA SER A 75 8.87 9.67 -11.85
C SER A 75 8.21 9.15 -10.58
N GLU A 76 8.21 7.84 -10.37
CA GLU A 76 7.66 7.21 -9.16
C GLU A 76 8.48 7.60 -7.93
N ILE A 77 9.81 7.56 -8.03
CA ILE A 77 10.70 7.98 -6.93
C ILE A 77 10.44 9.44 -6.54
N ILE A 78 10.34 10.36 -7.51
CA ILE A 78 10.06 11.77 -7.24
C ILE A 78 8.71 11.94 -6.56
N TYR A 79 7.71 11.19 -7.01
CA TYR A 79 6.37 11.21 -6.44
C TYR A 79 6.36 10.70 -4.99
N GLU A 80 7.06 9.60 -4.71
CA GLU A 80 7.21 9.06 -3.35
C GLU A 80 7.94 10.03 -2.41
N GLN A 81 8.99 10.68 -2.91
CA GLN A 81 9.72 11.67 -2.13
C GLN A 81 8.88 12.92 -1.85
N PHE A 82 8.07 13.35 -2.81
CA PHE A 82 7.10 14.44 -2.57
C PHE A 82 6.18 14.13 -1.39
N PHE A 83 5.59 12.92 -1.33
CA PHE A 83 4.72 12.55 -0.20
C PHE A 83 5.49 12.45 1.11
N ALA A 84 6.69 11.87 1.09
CA ALA A 84 7.54 11.78 2.27
C ALA A 84 7.88 13.17 2.82
N ALA A 85 8.26 14.10 1.95
CA ALA A 85 8.57 15.48 2.32
C ALA A 85 7.32 16.23 2.80
N ALA A 86 6.19 16.13 2.07
CA ALA A 86 4.95 16.84 2.42
C ALA A 86 4.40 16.43 3.79
N VAL A 87 4.42 15.12 4.11
CA VAL A 87 4.00 14.63 5.43
C VAL A 87 4.97 15.08 6.51
N SER A 88 6.28 15.05 6.25
CA SER A 88 7.29 15.52 7.18
C SER A 88 7.15 17.02 7.47
N ASP A 89 6.96 17.82 6.42
CA ASP A 89 6.74 19.27 6.54
C ASP A 89 5.44 19.60 7.26
N PHE A 90 4.38 18.83 7.01
CA PHE A 90 3.11 19.02 7.73
C PHE A 90 3.28 18.80 9.23
N ILE A 91 3.98 17.73 9.64
CA ILE A 91 4.28 17.47 11.05
C ILE A 91 5.16 18.57 11.62
N MET A 92 6.19 18.98 10.88
CA MET A 92 7.08 20.06 11.31
C MET A 92 6.34 21.41 11.41
N TYR A 93 5.37 21.66 10.54
CA TYR A 93 4.54 22.87 10.64
C TYR A 93 3.73 22.88 11.94
N ILE A 94 3.18 21.74 12.36
CA ILE A 94 2.51 21.60 13.66
C ILE A 94 3.51 21.87 14.81
N VAL A 95 4.71 21.31 14.73
CA VAL A 95 5.77 21.55 15.73
C VAL A 95 6.13 23.02 15.78
N ILE A 96 6.33 23.67 14.64
CA ILE A 96 6.62 25.11 14.54
C ILE A 96 5.48 25.94 15.13
N TRP A 97 4.24 25.57 14.87
CA TRP A 97 3.07 26.23 15.44
C TRP A 97 3.05 26.12 16.97
N LEU A 98 3.32 24.95 17.53
CA LEU A 98 3.41 24.75 18.98
C LEU A 98 4.55 25.56 19.64
N LEU A 99 5.63 25.83 18.88
CA LEU A 99 6.75 26.65 19.33
C LEU A 99 6.51 28.13 19.13
N SER A 100 5.50 28.54 18.38
CA SER A 100 5.19 29.94 18.04
C SER A 100 4.02 30.45 18.83
N LYS A 101 3.98 31.78 19.11
CA LYS A 101 2.83 32.43 19.78
C LYS A 101 1.58 32.54 18.90
N HIS A 102 1.78 32.61 17.60
CA HIS A 102 0.72 32.77 16.61
C HIS A 102 0.87 31.71 15.52
N LEU A 103 -0.19 31.53 14.72
CA LEU A 103 -0.15 30.62 13.58
C LEU A 103 0.95 31.08 12.60
N PRO A 104 1.96 30.23 12.31
CA PRO A 104 3.06 30.62 11.41
C PRO A 104 2.57 30.83 9.98
N ASN A 105 3.22 31.72 9.24
CA ASN A 105 2.95 31.84 7.81
C ASN A 105 3.38 30.58 7.09
N ILE A 106 2.48 30.00 6.30
CA ILE A 106 2.70 28.75 5.57
C ILE A 106 3.59 28.90 4.33
N LEU A 107 3.65 30.10 3.72
CA LEU A 107 4.36 30.33 2.45
C LEU A 107 5.84 29.91 2.46
N PRO A 108 6.64 30.22 3.51
CA PRO A 108 8.02 29.73 3.57
C PRO A 108 8.13 28.21 3.61
N GLY A 109 7.18 27.52 4.28
CA GLY A 109 7.09 26.06 4.29
C GLY A 109 6.79 25.50 2.88
N VAL A 110 5.86 26.12 2.17
CA VAL A 110 5.56 25.74 0.78
C VAL A 110 6.79 25.97 -0.13
N ALA A 111 7.53 27.07 0.05
CA ALA A 111 8.77 27.32 -0.68
C ALA A 111 9.85 26.28 -0.36
N ALA A 112 9.93 25.83 0.92
CA ALA A 112 10.83 24.75 1.31
C ALA A 112 10.44 23.43 0.62
N LEU A 113 9.16 23.08 0.60
CA LEU A 113 8.65 21.87 -0.08
C LEU A 113 8.99 21.89 -1.60
N VAL A 114 8.82 23.03 -2.27
CA VAL A 114 9.23 23.17 -3.68
C VAL A 114 10.73 22.94 -3.84
N GLY A 115 11.55 23.53 -2.98
CA GLY A 115 13.00 23.30 -2.98
C GLY A 115 13.38 21.84 -2.73
N GLN A 116 12.68 21.15 -1.84
CA GLN A 116 12.87 19.72 -1.54
C GLN A 116 12.55 18.87 -2.77
N VAL A 117 11.44 19.14 -3.47
CA VAL A 117 11.06 18.41 -4.69
C VAL A 117 12.10 18.63 -5.80
N ILE A 118 12.65 19.83 -5.94
CA ILE A 118 13.73 20.09 -6.88
C ILE A 118 14.98 19.26 -6.52
N MET A 119 15.40 19.27 -5.25
CA MET A 119 16.56 18.49 -4.79
C MET A 119 16.34 16.99 -4.96
N ALA A 120 15.14 16.50 -4.60
CA ALA A 120 14.72 15.12 -4.81
C ALA A 120 14.77 14.71 -6.30
N SER A 121 14.31 15.57 -7.20
CA SER A 121 14.33 15.33 -8.64
C SER A 121 15.75 15.24 -9.19
N ILE A 122 16.61 16.17 -8.79
CA ILE A 122 18.05 16.17 -9.17
C ILE A 122 18.71 14.89 -8.65
N TRP A 123 18.45 14.54 -7.39
CA TRP A 123 19.02 13.33 -6.80
C TRP A 123 18.50 12.08 -7.49
N ALA A 124 17.18 11.94 -7.68
CA ALA A 124 16.58 10.75 -8.30
C ALA A 124 17.14 10.48 -9.69
N TYR A 125 17.28 11.55 -10.51
CA TYR A 125 17.86 11.44 -11.85
C TYR A 125 19.31 10.95 -11.79
N ASN A 126 20.17 11.63 -10.99
CA ASN A 126 21.59 11.29 -10.89
C ASN A 126 21.82 9.93 -10.22
N ALA A 127 21.09 9.62 -9.14
CA ALA A 127 21.21 8.35 -8.42
C ALA A 127 20.78 7.16 -9.29
N HIS A 128 19.67 7.31 -10.04
CA HIS A 128 19.19 6.28 -10.95
C HIS A 128 20.22 6.00 -12.07
N HIS A 129 20.73 7.03 -12.72
CA HIS A 129 21.76 6.88 -13.77
C HIS A 129 23.08 6.31 -13.22
N ALA A 130 23.52 6.79 -12.06
CA ALA A 130 24.73 6.27 -11.42
C ALA A 130 24.58 4.80 -11.02
N TYR A 131 23.41 4.42 -10.52
CA TYR A 131 23.11 3.05 -10.15
C TYR A 131 23.21 2.10 -11.36
N PHE A 132 22.47 2.36 -12.44
CA PHE A 132 22.46 1.49 -13.62
C PHE A 132 23.75 1.52 -14.42
N LYS A 133 24.54 2.58 -14.33
CA LYS A 133 25.90 2.62 -14.88
C LYS A 133 26.88 1.74 -14.09
N THR A 134 26.68 1.66 -12.76
CA THR A 134 27.59 0.90 -11.86
C THR A 134 27.21 -0.56 -11.76
N PHE A 135 25.92 -0.88 -11.81
CA PHE A 135 25.37 -2.22 -11.64
C PHE A 135 24.65 -2.65 -12.94
N PRO A 136 25.29 -3.51 -13.74
CA PRO A 136 24.68 -4.01 -14.98
C PRO A 136 23.42 -4.84 -14.68
N PRO A 137 22.53 -4.98 -15.67
CA PRO A 137 21.32 -5.80 -15.52
C PRO A 137 21.65 -7.23 -15.09
N GLN A 138 20.88 -7.77 -14.17
CA GLN A 138 21.04 -9.12 -13.67
C GLN A 138 20.46 -10.12 -14.67
N ALA A 139 21.24 -11.14 -15.05
CA ALA A 139 20.73 -12.26 -15.81
C ALA A 139 19.62 -12.95 -15.00
N THR A 140 18.43 -13.03 -15.58
CA THR A 140 17.22 -13.43 -14.88
C THR A 140 16.53 -14.56 -15.61
N ALA A 141 16.08 -15.59 -14.88
CA ALA A 141 15.21 -16.62 -15.38
C ALA A 141 13.81 -16.49 -14.79
N VAL A 142 12.80 -16.77 -15.60
CA VAL A 142 11.40 -16.83 -15.18
C VAL A 142 10.95 -18.29 -15.27
N ILE A 143 10.61 -18.88 -14.13
CA ILE A 143 10.11 -20.27 -14.06
C ILE A 143 8.65 -20.19 -13.63
N TYR A 144 7.79 -20.83 -14.39
CA TYR A 144 6.36 -20.82 -14.17
C TYR A 144 5.74 -22.21 -14.31
N ASP A 145 4.53 -22.35 -13.80
CA ASP A 145 3.68 -23.52 -14.02
C ASP A 145 2.26 -23.05 -14.39
N ILE A 146 1.41 -22.80 -13.42
CA ILE A 146 0.00 -22.40 -13.66
C ILE A 146 -0.08 -20.92 -14.10
N ARG A 147 0.82 -20.05 -13.61
CA ARG A 147 0.74 -18.59 -13.80
C ARG A 147 1.83 -18.08 -14.73
N ARG A 148 1.45 -17.78 -15.96
CA ARG A 148 2.33 -17.15 -16.98
C ARG A 148 2.32 -15.62 -16.88
N GLY A 149 3.20 -14.95 -17.64
CA GLY A 149 3.17 -13.50 -17.85
C GLY A 149 4.07 -12.67 -16.92
N MET A 150 4.90 -13.27 -16.07
CA MET A 150 5.85 -12.54 -15.22
C MET A 150 6.86 -11.72 -16.06
N GLU A 151 7.30 -12.22 -17.20
CA GLU A 151 8.17 -11.50 -18.12
C GLU A 151 7.54 -10.21 -18.64
N GLN A 152 6.26 -10.29 -19.04
CA GLN A 152 5.49 -9.12 -19.48
C GLN A 152 5.32 -8.09 -18.36
N LEU A 153 5.17 -8.55 -17.10
CA LEU A 153 5.10 -7.67 -15.94
C LEU A 153 6.43 -6.94 -15.71
N ILE A 154 7.57 -7.63 -15.82
CA ILE A 154 8.90 -7.02 -15.71
C ILE A 154 9.03 -5.86 -16.72
N GLY A 155 8.66 -6.07 -17.98
CA GLY A 155 8.66 -5.04 -19.03
C GLY A 155 7.65 -3.92 -18.74
N LYS A 156 6.42 -4.24 -18.41
CA LYS A 156 5.35 -3.27 -18.14
C LYS A 156 5.72 -2.31 -17.00
N TYR A 157 6.41 -2.79 -15.97
CA TYR A 157 6.85 -1.97 -14.85
C TYR A 157 8.23 -1.31 -15.05
N GLY A 158 8.86 -1.48 -16.23
CA GLY A 158 10.15 -0.87 -16.56
C GLY A 158 11.32 -1.44 -15.74
N LEU A 159 11.21 -2.69 -15.30
CA LEU A 159 12.24 -3.37 -14.53
C LEU A 159 13.29 -4.06 -15.41
N ASP A 160 13.20 -3.96 -16.76
CA ASP A 160 14.15 -4.52 -17.72
C ASP A 160 15.57 -4.01 -17.50
N ALA A 161 15.70 -2.75 -17.06
CA ALA A 161 17.00 -2.16 -16.75
C ALA A 161 17.72 -2.90 -15.60
N LYS A 162 16.98 -3.60 -14.74
CA LYS A 162 17.53 -4.35 -13.59
C LYS A 162 17.54 -5.85 -13.85
N TYR A 163 16.49 -6.39 -14.44
CA TYR A 163 16.27 -7.82 -14.65
C TYR A 163 16.21 -8.12 -16.13
N LYS A 164 17.34 -8.56 -16.71
CA LYS A 164 17.39 -9.00 -18.09
C LYS A 164 16.93 -10.46 -18.16
N VAL A 165 15.70 -10.69 -18.61
CA VAL A 165 15.19 -12.04 -18.80
C VAL A 165 15.97 -12.74 -19.90
N VAL A 166 16.68 -13.79 -19.55
CA VAL A 166 17.53 -14.59 -20.44
C VAL A 166 16.83 -15.89 -20.81
N SER A 167 16.10 -16.49 -19.88
CA SER A 167 15.38 -17.74 -20.09
C SER A 167 14.01 -17.73 -19.41
N THR A 168 13.05 -18.40 -20.06
CA THR A 168 11.73 -18.64 -19.52
C THR A 168 11.43 -20.12 -19.73
N ALA A 169 11.09 -20.84 -18.68
CA ALA A 169 10.85 -22.28 -18.72
C ALA A 169 9.72 -22.70 -17.77
N THR A 170 9.18 -23.89 -18.00
CA THR A 170 8.26 -24.52 -17.05
C THR A 170 9.01 -25.11 -15.86
N ALA A 171 8.30 -25.32 -14.74
CA ALA A 171 8.90 -25.96 -13.56
C ALA A 171 9.44 -27.36 -13.87
N GLY A 172 8.72 -28.15 -14.71
CA GLY A 172 9.16 -29.49 -15.13
C GLY A 172 10.47 -29.45 -15.90
N GLU A 173 10.56 -28.63 -16.95
CA GLU A 173 11.80 -28.45 -17.72
C GLU A 173 12.98 -28.00 -16.87
N CYS A 174 12.73 -27.11 -15.89
CA CYS A 174 13.77 -26.64 -14.99
C CYS A 174 14.27 -27.75 -14.06
N ILE A 175 13.39 -28.62 -13.55
CA ILE A 175 13.77 -29.73 -12.66
C ILE A 175 14.53 -30.80 -13.43
N GLU A 176 14.14 -31.10 -14.66
CA GLU A 176 14.87 -32.04 -15.51
C GLU A 176 16.29 -31.57 -15.81
N ASN A 177 16.50 -30.25 -15.89
CA ASN A 177 17.81 -29.68 -16.19
C ASN A 177 18.08 -28.41 -15.36
N LEU A 178 18.44 -28.58 -14.08
CA LEU A 178 18.77 -27.47 -13.18
C LEU A 178 19.98 -26.64 -13.64
N SER A 179 20.87 -27.20 -14.48
CA SER A 179 22.04 -26.48 -15.01
C SER A 179 21.66 -25.32 -15.95
N MET A 180 20.41 -25.25 -16.42
CA MET A 180 19.90 -24.08 -17.15
C MET A 180 19.91 -22.78 -16.31
N LEU A 181 20.03 -22.91 -14.98
CA LEU A 181 20.14 -21.78 -14.05
C LEU A 181 21.60 -21.36 -13.81
N ASP A 182 22.58 -22.03 -14.41
CA ASP A 182 23.98 -21.67 -14.28
C ASP A 182 24.25 -20.30 -14.93
N GLY A 183 24.91 -19.43 -14.19
CA GLY A 183 25.16 -18.05 -14.65
C GLY A 183 23.97 -17.10 -14.47
N ILE A 184 22.83 -17.56 -13.97
CA ILE A 184 21.68 -16.73 -13.62
C ILE A 184 21.91 -16.08 -12.25
N ASN A 185 21.56 -14.81 -12.12
CA ASN A 185 21.68 -14.08 -10.86
C ASN A 185 20.37 -14.06 -10.07
N THR A 186 19.25 -14.07 -10.79
CA THR A 186 17.91 -13.92 -10.21
C THR A 186 16.92 -14.87 -10.88
N VAL A 187 16.05 -15.47 -10.09
CA VAL A 187 14.96 -16.34 -10.58
C VAL A 187 13.63 -15.85 -10.05
N PHE A 188 12.64 -15.71 -10.93
CA PHE A 188 11.25 -15.48 -10.54
C PHE A 188 10.48 -16.79 -10.66
N LEU A 189 9.84 -17.21 -9.56
CA LEU A 189 9.01 -18.41 -9.48
C LEU A 189 7.54 -18.02 -9.40
N SER A 190 6.73 -18.42 -10.38
CA SER A 190 5.33 -18.00 -10.51
C SER A 190 4.39 -19.19 -10.64
N GLY A 191 3.50 -19.38 -9.66
CA GLY A 191 2.44 -20.40 -9.70
C GLY A 191 2.93 -21.85 -9.62
N ILE A 192 4.11 -22.11 -9.07
CA ILE A 192 4.75 -23.44 -9.03
C ILE A 192 4.24 -24.24 -7.82
N HIS A 193 4.04 -25.54 -7.99
CA HIS A 193 3.71 -26.45 -6.89
C HIS A 193 4.83 -26.53 -5.85
N SER A 194 4.46 -26.72 -4.56
CA SER A 194 5.38 -26.62 -3.43
C SER A 194 6.54 -27.62 -3.53
N HIS A 195 6.32 -28.82 -4.05
CA HIS A 195 7.36 -29.85 -4.23
C HIS A 195 8.44 -29.34 -5.19
N ASP A 196 8.04 -28.95 -6.38
CA ASP A 196 8.93 -28.55 -7.47
C ASP A 196 9.65 -27.24 -7.13
N ARG A 197 8.90 -26.30 -6.56
CA ARG A 197 9.47 -25.05 -6.05
C ARG A 197 10.58 -25.29 -5.04
N ASN A 198 10.41 -26.24 -4.10
CA ASN A 198 11.41 -26.53 -3.09
C ASN A 198 12.70 -27.11 -3.69
N ILE A 199 12.61 -27.90 -4.76
CA ILE A 199 13.78 -28.39 -5.49
C ILE A 199 14.55 -27.23 -6.10
N ILE A 200 13.85 -26.37 -6.86
CA ILE A 200 14.46 -25.21 -7.53
C ILE A 200 15.02 -24.23 -6.51
N LEU A 201 14.28 -23.95 -5.42
CA LEU A 201 14.71 -23.04 -4.37
C LEU A 201 16.01 -23.49 -3.70
N LYS A 202 16.15 -24.79 -3.37
CA LYS A 202 17.37 -25.34 -2.78
C LYS A 202 18.57 -25.16 -3.70
N TYR A 203 18.42 -25.51 -4.97
CA TYR A 203 19.46 -25.32 -5.97
C TYR A 203 19.88 -23.84 -6.08
N CYS A 204 18.91 -22.94 -6.14
CA CYS A 204 19.19 -21.50 -6.21
C CYS A 204 19.95 -20.99 -4.98
N VAL A 205 19.54 -21.40 -3.77
CA VAL A 205 20.21 -21.01 -2.52
C VAL A 205 21.63 -21.56 -2.47
N GLU A 206 21.87 -22.81 -2.85
CA GLU A 206 23.19 -23.42 -2.92
C GLU A 206 24.12 -22.69 -3.89
N ASN A 207 23.59 -22.19 -5.01
CA ASN A 207 24.35 -21.49 -6.05
C ASN A 207 24.33 -19.95 -5.90
N ASN A 208 23.91 -19.39 -4.74
CA ASN A 208 23.81 -17.96 -4.47
C ASN A 208 22.93 -17.18 -5.47
N ILE A 209 21.93 -17.82 -6.05
CA ILE A 209 20.94 -17.20 -6.94
C ILE A 209 19.84 -16.60 -6.07
N THR A 210 19.48 -15.33 -6.34
CA THR A 210 18.38 -14.67 -5.64
C THR A 210 17.04 -15.14 -6.22
N VAL A 211 16.10 -15.54 -5.36
CA VAL A 211 14.79 -16.05 -5.78
C VAL A 211 13.68 -15.13 -5.32
N PHE A 212 12.81 -14.73 -6.25
CA PHE A 212 11.52 -14.10 -5.97
C PHE A 212 10.42 -15.11 -6.20
N VAL A 213 9.58 -15.32 -5.20
CA VAL A 213 8.49 -16.30 -5.27
C VAL A 213 7.16 -15.57 -5.17
N VAL A 214 6.26 -15.83 -6.13
CA VAL A 214 4.85 -15.47 -5.97
C VAL A 214 4.23 -16.49 -5.00
N PRO A 215 3.88 -16.10 -3.76
CA PRO A 215 3.46 -17.05 -2.75
C PRO A 215 2.09 -17.63 -3.08
N ARG A 216 1.89 -18.89 -2.75
CA ARG A 216 0.56 -19.50 -2.69
C ARG A 216 -0.08 -19.26 -1.32
N ILE A 217 -1.38 -19.50 -1.20
CA ILE A 217 -2.14 -19.30 0.04
C ILE A 217 -1.47 -20.04 1.22
N GLY A 218 -1.05 -21.30 1.01
CA GLY A 218 -0.36 -22.08 2.03
C GLY A 218 0.97 -21.44 2.50
N ASP A 219 1.73 -20.86 1.58
CA ASP A 219 3.00 -20.18 1.90
C ASP A 219 2.75 -18.94 2.73
N THR A 220 1.72 -18.18 2.39
CA THR A 220 1.34 -16.98 3.11
C THR A 220 0.88 -17.32 4.53
N ILE A 221 0.10 -18.39 4.71
CA ILE A 221 -0.29 -18.88 6.04
C ILE A 221 0.94 -19.32 6.83
N MET A 222 1.86 -20.06 6.20
CA MET A 222 3.10 -20.53 6.84
C MET A 222 4.05 -19.38 7.21
N SER A 223 4.04 -18.27 6.47
CA SER A 223 4.88 -17.11 6.80
C SER A 223 4.56 -16.49 8.16
N GLY A 224 3.30 -16.60 8.61
CA GLY A 224 2.85 -16.15 9.94
C GLY A 224 3.03 -17.18 11.05
N ALA A 225 3.69 -18.31 10.78
CA ALA A 225 3.87 -19.37 11.77
C ALA A 225 4.86 -18.98 12.87
N HIS A 226 4.55 -19.35 14.09
CA HIS A 226 5.48 -19.20 15.22
C HIS A 226 6.45 -20.37 15.28
N HIS A 227 7.76 -20.05 15.30
CA HIS A 227 8.81 -21.03 15.52
C HIS A 227 8.80 -21.48 16.98
N MET A 228 8.79 -22.78 17.20
CA MET A 228 8.84 -23.35 18.53
C MET A 228 9.63 -24.66 18.54
N HIS A 229 10.07 -25.09 19.71
CA HIS A 229 10.72 -26.37 19.93
C HIS A 229 9.86 -27.21 20.85
N MET A 230 9.44 -28.37 20.38
CA MET A 230 8.75 -29.39 21.17
C MET A 230 9.35 -30.76 20.88
N PHE A 231 9.47 -31.60 21.90
CA PHE A 231 10.01 -32.97 21.79
C PHE A 231 11.41 -33.01 21.17
N HIS A 232 12.24 -31.97 21.41
CA HIS A 232 13.58 -31.78 20.79
C HIS A 232 13.52 -31.60 19.26
N LEU A 233 12.36 -31.28 18.69
CA LEU A 233 12.18 -31.04 17.26
C LEU A 233 11.83 -29.56 17.01
N PRO A 234 12.35 -28.98 15.91
CA PRO A 234 11.89 -27.68 15.45
C PRO A 234 10.48 -27.84 14.86
N MET A 235 9.54 -27.02 15.32
CA MET A 235 8.16 -27.04 14.88
C MET A 235 7.68 -25.66 14.50
N LEU A 236 6.75 -25.60 13.55
CA LEU A 236 6.02 -24.40 13.17
C LEU A 236 4.58 -24.52 13.70
N ARG A 237 4.22 -23.62 14.59
CA ARG A 237 2.84 -23.52 15.07
C ARG A 237 2.07 -22.58 14.15
N VAL A 238 1.16 -23.13 13.38
CA VAL A 238 0.18 -22.40 12.58
C VAL A 238 -1.15 -22.38 13.29
N GLY A 239 -1.81 -21.26 13.33
CA GLY A 239 -3.11 -21.11 13.95
C GLY A 239 -3.97 -20.06 13.25
N ARG A 240 -5.23 -19.98 13.63
CA ARG A 240 -6.11 -18.89 13.20
C ARG A 240 -5.55 -17.56 13.72
N TYR A 241 -5.81 -16.46 12.99
CA TYR A 241 -5.46 -15.10 13.40
C TYR A 241 -5.85 -14.83 14.87
N ASN A 242 -4.87 -14.69 15.68
CA ASN A 242 -5.02 -14.40 17.10
C ASN A 242 -3.86 -13.50 17.56
N PRO A 243 -3.87 -12.20 17.16
CA PRO A 243 -2.82 -11.28 17.54
C PRO A 243 -2.84 -11.00 19.04
N GLN A 244 -1.72 -10.51 19.55
CA GLN A 244 -1.57 -10.17 20.97
C GLN A 244 -2.63 -9.16 21.41
N PRO A 245 -3.20 -9.31 22.62
CA PRO A 245 -4.22 -8.40 23.15
C PRO A 245 -3.78 -6.94 23.17
N GLU A 246 -2.49 -6.67 23.42
CA GLU A 246 -1.89 -5.33 23.42
C GLU A 246 -1.99 -4.68 22.05
N TYR A 247 -1.71 -5.42 20.97
CA TYR A 247 -1.88 -4.94 19.61
C TYR A 247 -3.35 -4.58 19.33
N LEU A 248 -4.28 -5.47 19.70
CA LEU A 248 -5.72 -5.22 19.49
C LEU A 248 -6.22 -4.00 20.27
N PHE A 249 -5.73 -3.82 21.51
CA PHE A 249 -6.07 -2.65 22.33
C PHE A 249 -5.55 -1.37 21.69
N VAL A 250 -4.26 -1.31 21.35
CA VAL A 250 -3.65 -0.13 20.73
C VAL A 250 -4.30 0.18 19.39
N LYS A 251 -4.52 -0.85 18.55
CA LYS A 251 -5.24 -0.70 17.28
C LYS A 251 -6.63 -0.11 17.47
N ARG A 252 -7.40 -0.62 18.43
CA ARG A 252 -8.75 -0.12 18.72
C ARG A 252 -8.74 1.32 19.21
N LEU A 253 -7.79 1.67 20.06
CA LEU A 253 -7.61 3.05 20.55
C LEU A 253 -7.30 3.99 19.38
N LEU A 254 -6.37 3.63 18.50
CA LEU A 254 -6.03 4.39 17.28
C LEU A 254 -7.24 4.51 16.35
N ASP A 255 -7.98 3.42 16.11
CA ASP A 255 -9.21 3.45 15.31
C ASP A 255 -10.21 4.50 15.82
N ILE A 256 -10.44 4.53 17.13
CA ILE A 256 -11.37 5.49 17.77
C ILE A 256 -10.84 6.91 17.65
N VAL A 257 -9.59 7.15 18.06
CA VAL A 257 -9.00 8.49 18.11
C VAL A 257 -8.91 9.10 16.72
N ILE A 258 -8.36 8.36 15.76
CA ILE A 258 -8.19 8.86 14.38
C ILE A 258 -9.55 9.09 13.72
N SER A 259 -10.51 8.16 13.88
CA SER A 259 -11.84 8.32 13.29
C SER A 259 -12.63 9.47 13.89
N ALA A 260 -12.52 9.70 15.22
CA ALA A 260 -13.17 10.81 15.89
C ALA A 260 -12.59 12.16 15.42
N ILE A 261 -11.26 12.28 15.38
CA ILE A 261 -10.57 13.48 14.88
C ILE A 261 -10.94 13.73 13.41
N ALA A 262 -10.90 12.68 12.58
CA ALA A 262 -11.25 12.79 11.16
C ALA A 262 -12.69 13.26 10.95
N LEU A 263 -13.67 12.74 11.72
CA LEU A 263 -15.06 13.17 11.63
C LEU A 263 -15.23 14.66 12.01
N VAL A 264 -14.51 15.14 13.01
CA VAL A 264 -14.56 16.56 13.39
C VAL A 264 -13.96 17.43 12.28
N ILE A 265 -12.77 17.10 11.79
CA ILE A 265 -12.07 17.87 10.75
C ILE A 265 -12.85 17.85 9.43
N LEU A 266 -13.41 16.70 9.06
CA LEU A 266 -14.13 16.51 7.79
C LEU A 266 -15.61 16.90 7.88
N SER A 267 -16.12 17.34 9.04
CA SER A 267 -17.52 17.72 9.24
C SER A 267 -18.04 18.78 8.22
N PRO A 268 -17.25 19.81 7.80
CA PRO A 268 -17.70 20.71 6.75
C PRO A 268 -17.89 20.00 5.40
N ILE A 269 -17.02 19.05 5.05
CA ILE A 269 -17.14 18.27 3.82
C ILE A 269 -18.39 17.38 3.88
N PHE A 270 -18.67 16.76 5.03
CA PHE A 270 -19.90 16.00 5.25
C PHE A 270 -21.14 16.85 5.01
N LEU A 271 -21.17 18.06 5.54
CA LEU A 271 -22.30 18.99 5.39
C LEU A 271 -22.50 19.38 3.93
N VAL A 272 -21.43 19.81 3.25
CA VAL A 272 -21.49 20.21 1.82
C VAL A 272 -21.95 19.05 0.96
N THR A 273 -21.38 17.85 1.17
CA THR A 273 -21.75 16.64 0.44
C THR A 273 -23.22 16.26 0.69
N ALA A 274 -23.68 16.33 1.93
CA ALA A 274 -25.07 16.04 2.27
C ALA A 274 -26.05 17.01 1.58
N ILE A 275 -25.74 18.30 1.57
CA ILE A 275 -26.53 19.32 0.87
C ILE A 275 -26.54 19.04 -0.63
N ALA A 276 -25.39 18.77 -1.25
CA ALA A 276 -25.28 18.50 -2.68
C ALA A 276 -26.10 17.27 -3.11
N ILE A 277 -26.03 16.16 -2.36
CA ILE A 277 -26.83 14.97 -2.63
C ILE A 277 -28.31 15.28 -2.50
N LYS A 278 -28.73 16.00 -1.44
CA LYS A 278 -30.12 16.35 -1.21
C LYS A 278 -30.69 17.26 -2.28
N ALA A 279 -29.88 18.16 -2.79
CA ALA A 279 -30.27 19.09 -3.87
C ALA A 279 -30.42 18.40 -5.24
N THR A 280 -29.78 17.24 -5.46
CA THR A 280 -29.79 16.55 -6.75
C THR A 280 -31.12 15.83 -7.02
N ASP A 281 -31.64 15.06 -6.04
CA ASP A 281 -32.82 14.20 -6.23
C ASP A 281 -33.70 14.06 -4.98
N HIS A 282 -33.49 14.90 -3.98
CA HIS A 282 -34.22 14.96 -2.70
C HIS A 282 -34.30 13.65 -1.90
N GLY A 283 -33.57 12.60 -2.33
CA GLY A 283 -33.53 11.29 -1.66
C GLY A 283 -32.68 11.26 -0.38
N PRO A 284 -32.43 10.07 0.21
CA PRO A 284 -31.61 9.93 1.41
C PRO A 284 -30.13 10.27 1.13
N VAL A 285 -29.47 10.92 2.10
CA VAL A 285 -28.05 11.31 1.99
C VAL A 285 -27.14 10.10 2.12
N PHE A 286 -27.46 9.19 3.03
CA PHE A 286 -26.68 7.98 3.29
C PHE A 286 -27.30 6.76 2.64
N TYR A 287 -26.42 5.88 2.20
CA TYR A 287 -26.74 4.55 1.70
C TYR A 287 -26.10 3.53 2.62
N LYS A 288 -26.86 2.50 3.00
CA LYS A 288 -26.39 1.41 3.84
C LYS A 288 -26.34 0.12 3.03
N GLN A 289 -25.20 -0.51 2.95
CA GLN A 289 -24.98 -1.75 2.21
C GLN A 289 -24.50 -2.85 3.16
N ILE A 290 -25.16 -4.01 3.11
CA ILE A 290 -24.73 -5.17 3.92
C ILE A 290 -23.38 -5.69 3.38
N ARG A 291 -22.45 -5.90 4.29
CA ARG A 291 -21.09 -6.41 4.05
C ARG A 291 -20.68 -7.38 5.15
N LEU A 292 -19.66 -8.21 4.85
CA LEU A 292 -19.07 -9.14 5.81
C LEU A 292 -17.90 -8.52 6.55
N THR A 293 -17.81 -8.82 7.84
CA THR A 293 -16.65 -8.50 8.69
C THR A 293 -16.13 -9.76 9.38
N LYS A 294 -15.33 -9.64 10.43
CA LYS A 294 -14.75 -10.76 11.16
C LYS A 294 -15.79 -11.82 11.52
N ASP A 295 -15.39 -13.09 11.38
CA ASP A 295 -16.21 -14.27 11.67
C ASP A 295 -17.51 -14.33 10.84
N SER A 296 -17.47 -13.86 9.60
CA SER A 296 -18.59 -13.80 8.66
C SER A 296 -19.82 -13.04 9.17
N LYS A 297 -19.63 -12.13 10.15
CA LYS A 297 -20.72 -11.30 10.65
C LYS A 297 -21.13 -10.29 9.62
N GLU A 298 -22.41 -10.12 9.42
CA GLU A 298 -22.98 -9.07 8.59
C GLU A 298 -23.07 -7.75 9.34
N PHE A 299 -22.74 -6.66 8.64
CA PHE A 299 -22.92 -5.29 9.14
C PHE A 299 -23.30 -4.35 8.00
N GLY A 300 -23.91 -3.24 8.34
CA GLY A 300 -24.29 -2.22 7.36
C GLY A 300 -23.21 -1.19 7.18
N THR A 301 -22.45 -1.26 6.09
CA THR A 301 -21.46 -0.26 5.70
C THR A 301 -22.16 1.03 5.28
N LEU A 302 -21.83 2.15 5.92
CA LEU A 302 -22.38 3.46 5.61
C LEU A 302 -21.57 4.13 4.51
N LYS A 303 -22.27 4.68 3.51
CA LYS A 303 -21.66 5.50 2.44
C LYS A 303 -22.53 6.71 2.17
N PHE A 304 -21.96 7.76 1.58
CA PHE A 304 -22.78 8.75 0.89
C PHE A 304 -23.40 8.13 -0.36
N ARG A 305 -24.64 8.46 -0.63
CA ARG A 305 -25.31 7.95 -1.81
C ARG A 305 -24.76 8.63 -3.06
N SER A 306 -24.17 7.84 -3.93
CA SER A 306 -23.58 8.26 -5.20
C SER A 306 -24.39 7.84 -6.43
N MET A 307 -25.38 6.96 -6.24
CA MET A 307 -26.25 6.44 -7.27
C MET A 307 -27.71 6.88 -7.07
N ARG A 308 -28.52 6.79 -8.12
CA ARG A 308 -29.98 7.06 -8.08
C ARG A 308 -30.68 6.14 -7.07
N VAL A 309 -31.82 6.57 -6.54
CA VAL A 309 -32.59 5.79 -5.53
C VAL A 309 -33.01 4.41 -6.06
N ASP A 310 -33.17 4.30 -7.37
CA ASP A 310 -33.65 3.11 -8.07
C ASP A 310 -32.56 2.27 -8.75
N ALA A 311 -31.29 2.55 -8.43
CA ALA A 311 -30.13 1.94 -9.08
C ALA A 311 -30.05 0.38 -8.98
N GLU A 312 -30.65 -0.21 -7.95
CA GLU A 312 -30.67 -1.67 -7.71
C GLU A 312 -32.10 -2.18 -7.49
N LYS A 313 -33.11 -1.65 -8.21
CA LYS A 313 -34.51 -2.09 -8.09
C LYS A 313 -34.72 -3.57 -8.47
N ASP A 314 -33.85 -4.12 -9.32
CA ASP A 314 -33.88 -5.52 -9.74
C ASP A 314 -33.30 -6.49 -8.69
N GLY A 315 -32.77 -5.98 -7.57
CA GLY A 315 -32.21 -6.78 -6.48
C GLY A 315 -30.91 -7.53 -6.84
N VAL A 316 -30.37 -7.33 -8.04
CA VAL A 316 -29.15 -8.01 -8.47
C VAL A 316 -27.90 -7.22 -8.04
N ALA A 317 -27.04 -7.88 -7.27
CA ALA A 317 -25.76 -7.34 -6.86
C ALA A 317 -24.81 -7.25 -8.07
N ARG A 318 -24.56 -6.02 -8.56
CA ARG A 318 -23.63 -5.79 -9.67
C ARG A 318 -22.43 -4.96 -9.20
N LEU A 319 -21.26 -5.30 -9.72
CA LEU A 319 -20.09 -4.41 -9.61
C LEU A 319 -20.34 -3.17 -10.47
N SER A 320 -19.79 -2.02 -10.06
CA SER A 320 -19.89 -0.80 -10.86
C SER A 320 -19.03 -0.91 -12.11
N SER A 321 -19.59 -0.57 -13.27
CA SER A 321 -18.90 -0.56 -14.57
C SER A 321 -17.97 0.65 -14.78
N GLY A 322 -17.56 1.33 -13.69
CA GLY A 322 -16.64 2.46 -13.77
C GLY A 322 -17.34 3.80 -14.01
N GLU A 323 -16.67 4.72 -14.74
CA GLU A 323 -17.13 6.09 -14.92
C GLU A 323 -18.41 6.24 -15.80
N ASN A 324 -18.66 5.27 -16.68
CA ASN A 324 -19.78 5.28 -17.62
C ASN A 324 -21.06 4.60 -17.07
N ASP A 325 -21.11 4.29 -15.78
CA ASP A 325 -22.29 3.72 -15.14
C ASP A 325 -23.41 4.77 -15.04
N ASP A 326 -24.49 4.60 -15.82
CA ASP A 326 -25.63 5.52 -15.90
C ASP A 326 -26.44 5.65 -14.60
N ARG A 327 -26.24 4.74 -13.66
CA ARG A 327 -26.82 4.76 -12.33
C ARG A 327 -26.21 5.84 -11.43
N ILE A 328 -25.01 6.35 -11.78
CA ILE A 328 -24.26 7.31 -10.95
C ILE A 328 -24.81 8.73 -11.21
N THR A 329 -25.12 9.44 -10.14
CA THR A 329 -25.53 10.85 -10.22
C THR A 329 -24.35 11.77 -10.56
N PRO A 330 -24.57 12.99 -11.12
CA PRO A 330 -23.48 13.94 -11.37
C PRO A 330 -22.65 14.26 -10.12
N VAL A 331 -23.31 14.47 -8.97
CA VAL A 331 -22.65 14.64 -7.67
C VAL A 331 -21.93 13.34 -7.28
N GLY A 332 -22.55 12.19 -7.56
CA GLY A 332 -21.98 10.87 -7.32
C GLY A 332 -20.64 10.66 -8.02
N LYS A 333 -20.48 11.13 -9.27
CA LYS A 333 -19.21 11.05 -10.00
C LYS A 333 -18.08 11.77 -9.25
N ILE A 334 -18.35 12.98 -8.75
CA ILE A 334 -17.38 13.80 -8.03
C ILE A 334 -16.98 13.13 -6.70
N ILE A 335 -17.97 12.74 -5.87
CA ILE A 335 -17.68 12.18 -4.56
C ILE A 335 -16.99 10.81 -4.63
N ARG A 336 -17.23 10.02 -5.69
CA ARG A 336 -16.54 8.75 -5.96
C ARG A 336 -15.10 8.98 -6.44
N ALA A 337 -14.89 9.91 -7.35
CA ALA A 337 -13.55 10.27 -7.83
C ALA A 337 -12.62 10.70 -6.68
N CYS A 338 -13.17 11.46 -5.69
CA CYS A 338 -12.45 11.91 -4.51
C CYS A 338 -12.54 10.92 -3.32
N ARG A 339 -13.21 9.78 -3.47
CA ARG A 339 -13.51 8.80 -2.41
C ARG A 339 -14.19 9.37 -1.17
N VAL A 340 -14.84 10.52 -1.30
CA VAL A 340 -15.64 11.16 -0.25
C VAL A 340 -16.86 10.31 0.11
N ASP A 341 -17.37 9.51 -0.84
CA ASP A 341 -18.50 8.60 -0.63
C ASP A 341 -18.23 7.53 0.45
N GLU A 342 -17.00 7.18 0.71
CA GLU A 342 -16.63 6.19 1.73
C GLU A 342 -16.39 6.80 3.13
N LEU A 343 -16.29 8.12 3.28
CA LEU A 343 -16.04 8.77 4.57
C LEU A 343 -17.04 8.43 5.68
N PRO A 344 -18.36 8.19 5.44
CA PRO A 344 -19.28 7.77 6.49
C PRO A 344 -18.92 6.44 7.17
N GLN A 345 -18.05 5.62 6.57
CA GLN A 345 -17.52 4.40 7.22
C GLN A 345 -16.73 4.69 8.49
N LEU A 346 -16.22 5.92 8.70
CA LEU A 346 -15.63 6.35 9.95
C LEU A 346 -16.60 6.16 11.14
N ILE A 347 -17.91 6.26 10.92
CA ILE A 347 -18.93 5.98 11.92
C ILE A 347 -19.00 4.48 12.22
N ASN A 348 -18.87 3.61 11.22
CA ASN A 348 -18.79 2.16 11.42
C ASN A 348 -17.53 1.78 12.22
N ILE A 349 -16.41 2.48 11.99
CA ILE A 349 -15.18 2.25 12.76
C ILE A 349 -15.40 2.65 14.22
N LEU A 350 -15.99 3.80 14.52
CA LEU A 350 -16.32 4.21 15.88
C LEU A 350 -17.24 3.21 16.59
N LYS A 351 -18.26 2.69 15.90
CA LYS A 351 -19.14 1.63 16.41
C LYS A 351 -18.43 0.32 16.68
N GLY A 352 -17.34 0.05 15.98
CA GLY A 352 -16.55 -1.17 16.10
C GLY A 352 -16.88 -2.25 15.10
N ASP A 353 -17.74 -1.98 14.13
CA ASP A 353 -18.05 -2.90 13.01
C ASP A 353 -16.84 -3.10 12.10
N MET A 354 -16.04 -2.03 11.93
CA MET A 354 -14.86 -1.95 11.09
C MET A 354 -13.63 -1.46 11.87
N SER A 355 -12.47 -1.55 11.23
CA SER A 355 -11.19 -0.93 11.60
C SER A 355 -10.76 0.02 10.49
N ILE A 356 -9.80 0.91 10.76
CA ILE A 356 -9.18 1.72 9.70
C ILE A 356 -8.45 0.79 8.71
N VAL A 357 -7.64 -0.14 9.22
CA VAL A 357 -6.85 -1.07 8.40
C VAL A 357 -7.35 -2.49 8.59
N GLY A 358 -7.59 -3.17 7.47
CA GLY A 358 -8.03 -4.57 7.42
C GLY A 358 -8.47 -4.99 6.02
N PRO A 359 -8.85 -6.25 5.83
CA PRO A 359 -9.40 -6.73 4.56
C PRO A 359 -10.62 -5.91 4.12
N ARG A 360 -10.71 -5.57 2.82
CA ARG A 360 -11.88 -4.84 2.31
C ARG A 360 -13.15 -5.65 2.47
N PRO A 361 -14.24 -5.10 3.06
CA PRO A 361 -15.47 -5.84 3.25
C PRO A 361 -16.16 -6.15 1.91
N GLU A 362 -16.53 -7.40 1.69
CA GLU A 362 -17.26 -7.84 0.50
C GLU A 362 -18.77 -8.01 0.80
N ARG A 363 -19.59 -7.97 -0.27
CA ARG A 363 -21.02 -8.30 -0.19
C ARG A 363 -21.17 -9.80 0.07
N PRO A 364 -22.16 -10.25 0.90
CA PRO A 364 -22.37 -11.66 1.17
C PRO A 364 -22.52 -12.51 -0.10
N GLU A 365 -23.27 -12.00 -1.08
CA GLU A 365 -23.56 -12.70 -2.34
C GLU A 365 -22.28 -12.89 -3.17
N ILE A 366 -21.44 -11.85 -3.25
CA ILE A 366 -20.16 -11.89 -4.00
C ILE A 366 -19.16 -12.79 -3.28
N ALA A 367 -19.10 -12.69 -1.95
CA ALA A 367 -18.23 -13.57 -1.16
C ALA A 367 -18.61 -15.04 -1.28
N ALA A 368 -19.91 -15.35 -1.34
CA ALA A 368 -20.40 -16.71 -1.57
C ALA A 368 -19.96 -17.24 -2.93
N GLN A 369 -20.12 -16.47 -4.01
CA GLN A 369 -19.63 -16.84 -5.35
C GLN A 369 -18.13 -17.12 -5.36
N TYR A 370 -17.34 -16.27 -4.72
CA TYR A 370 -15.89 -16.52 -4.63
C TYR A 370 -15.55 -17.77 -3.81
N CYS A 371 -16.32 -18.07 -2.76
CA CYS A 371 -16.12 -19.27 -1.95
C CYS A 371 -16.54 -20.57 -2.66
N GLU A 372 -17.44 -20.53 -3.65
CA GLU A 372 -17.78 -21.69 -4.49
C GLU A 372 -16.59 -22.15 -5.32
N GLU A 373 -15.84 -21.22 -5.90
CA GLU A 373 -14.67 -21.52 -6.73
C GLU A 373 -13.38 -21.65 -5.88
N MET A 374 -13.29 -20.92 -4.78
CA MET A 374 -12.12 -20.83 -3.89
C MET A 374 -12.58 -20.80 -2.42
N PRO A 375 -12.81 -21.96 -1.78
CA PRO A 375 -13.28 -22.04 -0.39
C PRO A 375 -12.40 -21.28 0.61
N GLU A 376 -11.10 -21.15 0.32
CA GLU A 376 -10.12 -20.42 1.11
C GLU A 376 -10.39 -18.92 1.17
N PHE A 377 -11.25 -18.37 0.28
CA PHE A 377 -11.57 -16.93 0.28
C PHE A 377 -12.17 -16.47 1.62
N SER A 378 -12.82 -17.36 2.33
CA SER A 378 -13.34 -17.13 3.69
C SER A 378 -12.24 -16.84 4.74
N LEU A 379 -10.99 -17.25 4.50
CA LEU A 379 -9.87 -17.05 5.43
C LEU A 379 -9.56 -15.57 5.69
N ARG A 380 -9.91 -14.67 4.78
CA ARG A 380 -9.77 -13.22 4.96
C ARG A 380 -10.66 -12.67 6.08
N LEU A 381 -11.75 -13.36 6.41
CA LEU A 381 -12.70 -12.96 7.44
C LEU A 381 -12.23 -13.30 8.87
N GLN A 382 -10.97 -13.69 9.04
CA GLN A 382 -10.36 -13.85 10.37
C GLN A 382 -10.08 -12.49 11.04
N ALA A 383 -9.82 -11.45 10.27
CA ALA A 383 -9.62 -10.09 10.75
C ALA A 383 -10.87 -9.23 10.54
N LYS A 384 -10.94 -8.12 11.28
CA LYS A 384 -12.01 -7.13 11.14
C LYS A 384 -11.88 -6.42 9.78
N ALA A 385 -13.01 -6.15 9.12
CA ALA A 385 -13.03 -5.41 7.86
C ALA A 385 -12.41 -4.02 8.01
N GLY A 386 -11.64 -3.59 7.02
CA GLY A 386 -10.95 -2.30 6.99
C GLY A 386 -11.56 -1.29 6.02
N LEU A 387 -11.43 0.01 6.36
CA LEU A 387 -11.66 1.11 5.42
C LEU A 387 -10.59 1.10 4.33
N THR A 388 -9.36 0.84 4.71
CA THR A 388 -8.24 0.55 3.82
C THR A 388 -7.59 -0.79 4.20
N GLY A 389 -6.71 -1.32 3.34
CA GLY A 389 -6.04 -2.58 3.60
C GLY A 389 -4.95 -2.89 2.58
N TYR A 390 -4.21 -3.95 2.83
CA TYR A 390 -3.05 -4.33 2.04
C TYR A 390 -3.40 -4.52 0.56
N ALA A 391 -4.48 -5.26 0.26
CA ALA A 391 -4.95 -5.47 -1.10
C ALA A 391 -5.45 -4.18 -1.79
N GLN A 392 -5.92 -3.19 -1.02
CA GLN A 392 -6.37 -1.91 -1.56
C GLN A 392 -5.20 -0.97 -1.90
N VAL A 393 -4.09 -1.09 -1.17
CA VAL A 393 -2.91 -0.23 -1.33
C VAL A 393 -1.94 -0.79 -2.38
N TYR A 394 -1.69 -2.09 -2.35
CA TYR A 394 -0.71 -2.75 -3.22
C TYR A 394 -1.35 -3.48 -4.41
N GLY A 395 -2.65 -3.74 -4.36
CA GLY A 395 -3.42 -4.27 -5.48
C GLY A 395 -3.89 -3.16 -6.43
N LYS A 396 -4.20 -3.55 -7.67
CA LYS A 396 -4.93 -2.71 -8.63
C LYS A 396 -6.40 -3.13 -8.66
N TYR A 397 -7.24 -2.33 -9.30
CA TYR A 397 -8.67 -2.63 -9.40
C TYR A 397 -8.95 -4.00 -10.04
N ASN A 398 -8.19 -4.36 -11.05
CA ASN A 398 -8.27 -5.64 -11.78
C ASN A 398 -7.47 -6.79 -11.13
N THR A 399 -7.01 -6.63 -9.89
CA THR A 399 -6.34 -7.71 -9.13
C THR A 399 -7.31 -8.88 -8.92
N THR A 400 -6.88 -10.09 -9.23
CA THR A 400 -7.72 -11.30 -9.11
C THR A 400 -8.17 -11.54 -7.66
N PRO A 401 -9.31 -12.22 -7.44
CA PRO A 401 -9.73 -12.60 -6.10
C PRO A 401 -8.67 -13.42 -5.34
N TYR A 402 -7.93 -14.26 -6.05
CA TYR A 402 -6.82 -15.02 -5.49
C TYR A 402 -5.69 -14.11 -4.97
N ASP A 403 -5.27 -13.12 -5.76
CA ASP A 403 -4.23 -12.18 -5.34
C ASP A 403 -4.71 -11.27 -4.20
N LYS A 404 -5.99 -10.84 -4.23
CA LYS A 404 -6.60 -10.08 -3.13
C LYS A 404 -6.58 -10.90 -1.83
N LEU A 405 -6.97 -12.18 -1.91
CA LEU A 405 -6.91 -13.07 -0.75
C LEU A 405 -5.49 -13.22 -0.24
N THR A 406 -4.52 -13.48 -1.12
CA THR A 406 -3.11 -13.63 -0.75
C THR A 406 -2.58 -12.38 -0.06
N MET A 407 -2.89 -11.18 -0.57
CA MET A 407 -2.52 -9.90 0.04
C MET A 407 -3.18 -9.69 1.41
N ASP A 408 -4.47 -10.01 1.54
CA ASP A 408 -5.18 -9.92 2.82
C ASP A 408 -4.59 -10.90 3.85
N LEU A 409 -4.22 -12.11 3.42
CA LEU A 409 -3.56 -13.09 4.28
C LEU A 409 -2.14 -12.68 4.68
N MET A 410 -1.38 -11.99 3.82
CA MET A 410 -0.08 -11.43 4.18
C MET A 410 -0.21 -10.41 5.32
N TYR A 411 -1.23 -9.56 5.28
CA TYR A 411 -1.53 -8.66 6.38
C TYR A 411 -1.94 -9.41 7.66
N ILE A 412 -2.80 -10.42 7.53
CA ILE A 412 -3.29 -11.25 8.65
C ILE A 412 -2.14 -12.05 9.30
N ALA A 413 -1.18 -12.53 8.51
CA ALA A 413 -0.02 -13.28 8.99
C ALA A 413 0.92 -12.44 9.87
N HIS A 414 1.04 -11.14 9.60
CA HIS A 414 2.01 -10.24 10.27
C HIS A 414 1.35 -8.97 10.85
N PRO A 415 0.42 -9.10 11.83
CA PRO A 415 -0.26 -7.96 12.40
C PRO A 415 0.72 -7.05 13.17
N SER A 416 0.82 -5.79 12.77
CA SER A 416 1.73 -4.83 13.37
C SER A 416 1.17 -3.41 13.28
N ILE A 417 1.31 -2.63 14.36
CA ILE A 417 0.94 -1.20 14.36
C ILE A 417 1.77 -0.42 13.33
N VAL A 418 3.03 -0.79 13.13
CA VAL A 418 3.88 -0.16 12.12
C VAL A 418 3.35 -0.41 10.72
N GLU A 419 2.88 -1.63 10.44
CA GLU A 419 2.27 -1.97 9.15
C GLU A 419 0.93 -1.27 8.96
N ASP A 420 0.11 -1.16 10.01
CA ASP A 420 -1.13 -0.37 9.97
C ASP A 420 -0.84 1.09 9.59
N PHE A 421 0.17 1.72 10.19
CA PHE A 421 0.56 3.09 9.82
C PHE A 421 1.07 3.18 8.38
N LYS A 422 1.88 2.24 7.90
CA LYS A 422 2.33 2.21 6.52
C LYS A 422 1.15 2.15 5.55
N ILE A 423 0.19 1.27 5.80
CA ILE A 423 -1.01 1.14 4.96
C ILE A 423 -1.84 2.43 4.99
N MET A 424 -2.02 3.07 6.16
CA MET A 424 -2.74 4.35 6.27
C MET A 424 -2.05 5.45 5.46
N PHE A 425 -0.73 5.62 5.57
CA PHE A 425 0.00 6.62 4.81
C PHE A 425 0.01 6.31 3.31
N ALA A 426 0.21 5.05 2.93
CA ALA A 426 0.14 4.64 1.54
C ALA A 426 -1.27 4.85 0.93
N THR A 427 -2.33 4.76 1.74
CA THR A 427 -3.70 5.09 1.32
C THR A 427 -3.81 6.55 0.88
N VAL A 428 -3.18 7.48 1.62
CA VAL A 428 -3.19 8.91 1.24
C VAL A 428 -2.61 9.09 -0.16
N LYS A 429 -1.51 8.42 -0.48
CA LYS A 429 -0.91 8.43 -1.81
C LYS A 429 -1.90 7.98 -2.90
N ILE A 430 -2.60 6.85 -2.67
CA ILE A 430 -3.50 6.25 -3.67
C ILE A 430 -4.69 7.15 -3.97
N LEU A 431 -5.15 7.97 -3.02
CA LEU A 431 -6.22 8.95 -3.27
C LEU A 431 -5.87 9.95 -4.38
N PHE A 432 -4.58 10.16 -4.66
CA PHE A 432 -4.09 11.06 -5.71
C PHE A 432 -3.63 10.33 -6.98
N MET A 433 -3.82 8.99 -7.06
CA MET A 433 -3.46 8.19 -8.24
C MET A 433 -4.71 7.86 -9.08
N PRO A 434 -4.80 8.32 -10.35
CA PRO A 434 -5.96 8.08 -11.22
C PRO A 434 -6.22 6.58 -11.47
N GLU A 435 -5.17 5.78 -11.62
CA GLU A 435 -5.26 4.33 -11.92
C GLU A 435 -5.98 3.51 -10.82
N SER A 436 -6.21 4.08 -9.64
CA SER A 436 -6.90 3.38 -8.55
C SER A 436 -8.43 3.37 -8.70
N THR A 437 -8.97 4.10 -9.67
CA THR A 437 -10.43 4.27 -9.89
C THR A 437 -10.95 3.63 -11.17
N GLU A 438 -10.08 3.03 -12.00
CA GLU A 438 -10.50 2.35 -13.24
C GLU A 438 -11.46 1.18 -12.92
N GLY A 439 -12.59 1.14 -13.64
CA GLY A 439 -13.64 0.14 -13.49
C GLY A 439 -13.28 -1.20 -14.18
N ILE A 440 -14.15 -2.20 -13.98
CA ILE A 440 -14.10 -3.48 -14.71
C ILE A 440 -14.59 -3.24 -16.14
N SER A 441 -14.00 -3.96 -17.14
CA SER A 441 -14.43 -3.90 -18.53
C SER A 441 -15.90 -4.33 -18.70
N GLU A 442 -16.59 -3.75 -19.70
CA GLU A 442 -17.99 -4.06 -19.98
C GLU A 442 -18.18 -5.58 -20.18
N GLY A 443 -19.18 -6.14 -19.49
CA GLY A 443 -19.54 -7.56 -19.58
C GLY A 443 -19.01 -8.44 -18.44
N GLN A 444 -18.14 -7.97 -17.58
CA GLN A 444 -17.67 -8.72 -16.41
C GLN A 444 -18.57 -8.46 -15.18
N THR A 445 -19.19 -9.50 -14.64
CA THR A 445 -19.97 -9.44 -13.40
C THR A 445 -19.13 -9.61 -12.14
N THR A 446 -18.01 -10.34 -12.27
CA THR A 446 -17.03 -10.56 -11.18
C THR A 446 -15.60 -10.48 -11.76
N ALA A 447 -14.60 -10.29 -10.89
CA ALA A 447 -13.19 -10.29 -11.30
C ALA A 447 -12.67 -11.67 -11.78
N MET A 448 -13.49 -12.74 -11.64
CA MET A 448 -13.20 -14.10 -12.12
C MET A 448 -13.61 -14.33 -13.58
N SER A 449 -14.49 -13.51 -14.14
CA SER A 449 -14.97 -13.68 -15.53
C SER A 449 -14.00 -13.20 -16.63
N GLY A 450 -12.77 -12.85 -16.27
CA GLY A 450 -11.69 -12.53 -17.19
C GLY A 450 -10.70 -13.68 -17.25
N GLU A 451 -10.83 -14.51 -18.29
CA GLU A 451 -9.85 -15.48 -18.81
C GLU A 451 -9.00 -16.25 -17.80
N ASN A 452 -9.45 -17.46 -17.49
CA ASN A 452 -8.59 -18.59 -17.21
C ASN A 452 -7.77 -18.90 -18.48
N HIS A 453 -6.55 -18.39 -18.59
CA HIS A 453 -5.52 -18.93 -19.49
C HIS A 453 -4.12 -18.59 -18.96
#